data_c5d0f5db15c994b5eb75fdf798370699
#
_entry.id   c5d0f5db15c994b5eb75fdf798370699
#
_cell.length_a   1.000
_cell.length_b   1.000
_cell.length_c   1.000
_cell.angle_alpha   90.00
_cell.angle_beta   90.00
_cell.angle_gamma   90.00
#
_symmetry.space_group_name_H-M   'P 1'
#
loop_
_entity.id
_entity.type
_entity.pdbx_description
1 polymer ?
#
loop_
_entity_poly.entity_id
_entity_poly.type
_entity_poly.pdbx_seq_one_letter_code
_entity_poly.pdbx_strand_id
1 'polypeptide(L)'
;MVEADDPRIFIANHVAGAAVKRVGELDTAFPHRNAEIMLVVVAGWMDAAQDEGLIAASRDYYKAIEPHLGGYYGNIDFDQSKSAGNYGPAYDRLTKIKGQYDAGNLFRLNSNIDPA
;
A
#
# COMPACT_ATOMS: atom_id res chain seq x y z
N MET A 1 20.30 9.00 -5.97
CA MET A 1 19.93 7.63 -6.41
C MET A 1 20.31 6.73 -5.26
N VAL A 2 19.37 6.06 -4.63
CA VAL A 2 19.67 5.07 -3.60
C VAL A 2 19.98 3.79 -4.36
N GLU A 3 21.24 3.42 -4.39
CA GLU A 3 21.68 2.16 -4.96
C GLU A 3 21.48 1.08 -3.89
N ALA A 4 20.75 0.03 -4.20
CA ALA A 4 20.65 -1.10 -3.28
C ALA A 4 21.96 -1.88 -3.37
N ASP A 5 22.79 -1.77 -2.36
CA ASP A 5 24.07 -2.48 -2.29
C ASP A 5 23.89 -4.01 -2.15
N ASP A 6 22.69 -4.46 -1.85
CA ASP A 6 22.38 -5.88 -1.66
C ASP A 6 21.45 -6.41 -2.77
N PRO A 7 21.90 -7.36 -3.60
CA PRO A 7 21.11 -7.89 -4.72
C PRO A 7 19.87 -8.68 -4.27
N ARG A 8 19.72 -8.97 -2.98
CA ARG A 8 18.54 -9.60 -2.40
C ARG A 8 17.39 -8.61 -2.16
N ILE A 9 17.66 -7.30 -2.26
CA ILE A 9 16.68 -6.23 -2.14
C ILE A 9 16.52 -5.58 -3.50
N PHE A 10 15.31 -5.54 -4.04
CA PHE A 10 15.04 -4.93 -5.33
C PHE A 10 13.66 -4.27 -5.37
N ILE A 11 13.45 -3.38 -6.34
CA ILE A 11 12.15 -2.79 -6.60
C ILE A 11 11.49 -3.51 -7.77
N ALA A 12 10.32 -4.09 -7.52
CA ALA A 12 9.42 -4.52 -8.57
C ALA A 12 8.48 -3.37 -8.96
N ASN A 13 8.32 -3.16 -10.26
CA ASN A 13 7.49 -2.10 -10.81
C ASN A 13 6.30 -2.70 -11.57
N HIS A 14 5.09 -2.22 -11.23
CA HIS A 14 3.90 -2.53 -12.00
C HIS A 14 3.39 -1.24 -12.67
N VAL A 15 3.47 -1.17 -13.99
CA VAL A 15 3.00 -0.01 -14.74
C VAL A 15 1.47 -0.02 -14.77
N ALA A 16 0.88 1.06 -14.29
CA ALA A 16 -0.56 1.31 -14.39
C ALA A 16 -0.83 2.32 -15.52
N GLY A 17 -2.04 2.30 -16.07
CA GLY A 17 -2.41 3.26 -17.11
C GLY A 17 -3.59 2.78 -17.94
N ALA A 18 -3.75 3.32 -19.14
CA ALA A 18 -4.75 2.91 -20.12
C ALA A 18 -6.16 2.70 -19.51
N ALA A 19 -6.63 1.46 -19.39
CA ALA A 19 -7.96 1.15 -18.88
C ALA A 19 -8.15 1.57 -17.41
N VAL A 20 -7.11 1.51 -16.59
CA VAL A 20 -7.15 1.90 -15.17
C VAL A 20 -7.48 3.38 -15.04
N LYS A 21 -6.85 4.24 -15.84
CA LYS A 21 -7.03 5.70 -15.82
C LYS A 21 -8.39 6.18 -16.38
N ARG A 22 -9.10 5.32 -17.12
CA ARG A 22 -10.44 5.68 -17.66
C ARG A 22 -11.55 5.61 -16.62
N VAL A 23 -11.30 5.01 -15.45
CA VAL A 23 -12.25 4.94 -14.34
C VAL A 23 -11.97 6.11 -13.39
N GLY A 24 -13.00 6.85 -12.98
CA GLY A 24 -12.85 7.95 -12.04
C GLY A 24 -12.40 7.47 -10.65
N GLU A 25 -11.67 8.31 -9.93
CA GLU A 25 -11.12 7.98 -8.60
C GLU A 25 -12.19 7.60 -7.58
N LEU A 26 -13.39 8.15 -7.70
CA LEU A 26 -14.51 7.90 -6.78
C LEU A 26 -15.54 6.89 -7.31
N ASP A 27 -15.34 6.35 -8.51
CA ASP A 27 -16.29 5.39 -9.11
C ASP A 27 -16.21 4.02 -8.43
N THR A 28 -15.08 3.71 -7.81
CA THR A 28 -14.85 2.44 -7.10
C THR A 28 -14.11 2.67 -5.79
N ALA A 29 -13.91 1.62 -4.99
CA ALA A 29 -13.10 1.68 -3.78
C ALA A 29 -11.59 1.82 -4.04
N PHE A 30 -11.11 1.55 -5.26
CA PHE A 30 -9.70 1.71 -5.64
C PHE A 30 -9.44 3.15 -6.12
N PRO A 31 -8.72 3.99 -5.35
CA PRO A 31 -8.60 5.42 -5.64
C PRO A 31 -7.41 5.77 -6.54
N HIS A 32 -6.40 4.89 -6.65
CA HIS A 32 -5.12 5.22 -7.29
C HIS A 32 -5.19 5.16 -8.83
N ARG A 33 -6.24 5.76 -9.41
CA ARG A 33 -6.52 5.72 -10.87
C ARG A 33 -5.51 6.52 -11.67
N ASN A 34 -4.94 7.57 -11.06
CA ASN A 34 -3.92 8.43 -11.69
C ASN A 34 -2.49 7.96 -11.45
N ALA A 35 -2.28 6.94 -10.62
CA ALA A 35 -0.96 6.36 -10.44
C ALA A 35 -0.44 5.79 -11.76
N GLU A 36 0.82 6.06 -12.06
CA GLU A 36 1.49 5.55 -13.26
C GLU A 36 2.26 4.26 -12.98
N ILE A 37 2.78 4.15 -11.79
CA ILE A 37 3.60 3.02 -11.36
C ILE A 37 3.23 2.65 -9.93
N MET A 38 3.07 1.36 -9.68
CA MET A 38 3.08 0.78 -8.33
C MET A 38 4.48 0.23 -8.07
N LEU A 39 5.11 0.67 -6.99
CA LEU A 39 6.42 0.22 -6.55
C LEU A 39 6.25 -0.78 -5.41
N VAL A 40 6.98 -1.88 -5.48
CA VAL A 40 7.05 -2.89 -4.41
C VAL A 40 8.50 -3.10 -4.05
N VAL A 41 8.90 -2.78 -2.83
CA VAL A 41 10.21 -3.15 -2.31
C VAL A 41 10.16 -4.61 -1.89
N VAL A 42 10.95 -5.43 -2.54
CA VAL A 42 11.00 -6.87 -2.31
C VAL A 42 12.36 -7.23 -1.73
N ALA A 43 12.37 -8.03 -0.67
CA ALA A 43 13.58 -8.62 -0.15
C ALA A 43 13.35 -10.12 0.08
N GLY A 44 14.35 -10.94 -0.24
CA GLY A 44 14.25 -12.39 -0.09
C GLY A 44 15.56 -13.02 0.36
N TRP A 45 15.49 -13.86 1.39
CA TRP A 45 16.62 -14.61 1.94
C TRP A 45 16.15 -15.91 2.57
N MET A 46 17.08 -16.80 2.88
CA MET A 46 16.77 -18.14 3.43
C MET A 46 17.33 -18.36 4.83
N ASP A 47 18.29 -17.55 5.27
CA ASP A 47 18.97 -17.71 6.53
C ASP A 47 18.41 -16.70 7.56
N ALA A 48 17.71 -17.21 8.59
CA ALA A 48 17.13 -16.41 9.66
C ALA A 48 18.15 -15.56 10.41
N ALA A 49 19.43 -15.93 10.43
CA ALA A 49 20.47 -15.10 11.02
C ALA A 49 20.66 -13.74 10.32
N GLN A 50 20.10 -13.58 9.12
CA GLN A 50 20.17 -12.36 8.32
C GLN A 50 18.92 -11.47 8.48
N ASP A 51 17.89 -11.93 9.20
CA ASP A 51 16.59 -11.24 9.29
C ASP A 51 16.74 -9.79 9.73
N GLU A 52 17.41 -9.54 10.84
CA GLU A 52 17.52 -8.19 11.41
C GLU A 52 18.16 -7.20 10.42
N GLY A 53 19.26 -7.60 9.79
CA GLY A 53 20.00 -6.75 8.85
C GLY A 53 19.19 -6.46 7.57
N LEU A 54 18.59 -7.49 6.97
CA LEU A 54 17.85 -7.34 5.71
C LEU A 54 16.51 -6.64 5.91
N ILE A 55 15.83 -6.87 7.02
CA ILE A 55 14.60 -6.13 7.37
C ILE A 55 14.94 -4.64 7.58
N ALA A 56 16.02 -4.32 8.31
CA ALA A 56 16.44 -2.94 8.52
C ALA A 56 16.77 -2.25 7.19
N ALA A 57 17.60 -2.88 6.35
CA ALA A 57 17.99 -2.34 5.05
C ALA A 57 16.77 -2.11 4.14
N SER A 58 15.82 -3.07 4.10
CA SER A 58 14.58 -2.94 3.31
C SER A 58 13.71 -1.77 3.78
N ARG A 59 13.62 -1.57 5.10
CA ARG A 59 12.87 -0.45 5.67
C ARG A 59 13.53 0.89 5.37
N ASP A 60 14.86 0.97 5.42
CA ASP A 60 15.59 2.20 5.09
C ASP A 60 15.47 2.53 3.60
N TYR A 61 15.48 1.53 2.75
CA TYR A 61 15.21 1.68 1.33
C TYR A 61 13.79 2.22 1.07
N TYR A 62 12.80 1.65 1.76
CA TYR A 62 11.42 2.11 1.68
C TYR A 62 11.27 3.56 2.16
N LYS A 63 11.86 3.92 3.30
CA LYS A 63 11.84 5.30 3.83
C LYS A 63 12.41 6.33 2.83
N ALA A 64 13.42 5.94 2.05
CA ALA A 64 14.02 6.84 1.07
C ALA A 64 13.06 7.17 -0.09
N ILE A 65 12.17 6.25 -0.47
CA ILE A 65 11.19 6.45 -1.53
C ILE A 65 9.84 6.98 -1.04
N GLU A 66 9.50 6.76 0.22
CA GLU A 66 8.20 7.11 0.81
C GLU A 66 7.77 8.57 0.57
N PRO A 67 8.65 9.59 0.65
CA PRO A 67 8.27 10.99 0.36
C PRO A 67 7.80 11.24 -1.07
N HIS A 68 8.04 10.31 -1.98
CA HIS A 68 7.67 10.39 -3.39
C HIS A 68 6.42 9.59 -3.75
N LEU A 69 5.80 8.91 -2.77
CA LEU A 69 4.62 8.08 -2.98
C LEU A 69 3.35 8.93 -2.94
N GLY A 70 2.42 8.64 -3.85
CA GLY A 70 1.09 9.26 -3.90
C GLY A 70 0.03 8.51 -3.07
N GLY A 71 0.36 7.37 -2.50
CA GLY A 71 -0.55 6.54 -1.72
C GLY A 71 -0.04 5.11 -1.57
N TYR A 72 -0.86 4.25 -0.98
CA TYR A 72 -0.49 2.87 -0.64
C TYR A 72 -1.48 1.88 -1.25
N TYR A 73 -1.04 0.64 -1.46
CA TYR A 73 -1.88 -0.43 -1.97
C TYR A 73 -2.11 -1.49 -0.88
N GLY A 74 -3.27 -1.46 -0.26
CA GLY A 74 -3.60 -2.25 0.93
C GLY A 74 -3.53 -3.77 0.80
N ASN A 75 -3.51 -4.31 -0.44
CA ASN A 75 -3.39 -5.76 -0.63
C ASN A 75 -1.99 -6.31 -0.39
N ILE A 76 -0.99 -5.44 -0.37
CA ILE A 76 0.42 -5.79 -0.14
C ILE A 76 1.05 -5.00 1.00
N ASP A 77 0.32 -4.06 1.59
CA ASP A 77 0.74 -3.32 2.78
C ASP A 77 -0.03 -3.85 3.99
N PHE A 78 0.69 -4.38 4.95
CA PHE A 78 0.12 -4.93 6.19
C PHE A 78 0.04 -3.91 7.32
N ASP A 79 0.46 -2.67 7.09
CA ASP A 79 0.36 -1.58 8.06
C ASP A 79 -1.04 -0.99 8.09
N GLN A 80 -1.85 -1.44 9.03
CA GLN A 80 -3.24 -0.98 9.20
C GLN A 80 -3.36 0.52 9.54
N SER A 81 -2.30 1.14 10.06
CA SER A 81 -2.30 2.59 10.34
C SER A 81 -2.43 3.43 9.06
N LYS A 82 -2.19 2.84 7.91
CA LYS A 82 -2.25 3.47 6.58
C LYS A 82 -3.57 3.26 5.84
N SER A 83 -4.60 2.68 6.49
CA SER A 83 -5.87 2.37 5.82
C SER A 83 -6.48 3.58 5.09
N ALA A 84 -6.48 4.77 5.69
CA ALA A 84 -6.94 5.97 5.01
C ALA A 84 -6.14 6.30 3.75
N GLY A 85 -4.81 6.09 3.76
CA GLY A 85 -3.95 6.25 2.59
C GLY A 85 -4.18 5.21 1.49
N ASN A 86 -4.60 3.99 1.89
CA ASN A 86 -4.95 2.93 0.94
C ASN A 86 -6.18 3.27 0.10
N TYR A 87 -7.15 3.98 0.71
CA TYR A 87 -8.42 4.32 0.09
C TYR A 87 -8.52 5.79 -0.36
N GLY A 88 -7.55 6.64 0.05
CA GLY A 88 -7.47 8.04 -0.37
C GLY A 88 -8.81 8.78 -0.28
N PRO A 89 -9.22 9.50 -1.34
CA PRO A 89 -10.46 10.28 -1.35
C PRO A 89 -11.74 9.43 -1.23
N ALA A 90 -11.67 8.11 -1.41
CA ALA A 90 -12.82 7.22 -1.24
C ALA A 90 -13.06 6.85 0.24
N TYR A 91 -12.12 7.11 1.15
CA TYR A 91 -12.17 6.65 2.54
C TYR A 91 -13.43 7.09 3.27
N ASP A 92 -13.78 8.39 3.22
CA ASP A 92 -14.96 8.93 3.91
C ASP A 92 -16.29 8.32 3.41
N ARG A 93 -16.38 7.97 2.14
CA ARG A 93 -17.53 7.26 1.60
C ARG A 93 -17.59 5.84 2.11
N LEU A 94 -16.44 5.17 2.19
CA LEU A 94 -16.34 3.80 2.67
C LEU A 94 -16.66 3.67 4.16
N THR A 95 -16.26 4.64 5.02
CA THR A 95 -16.62 4.66 6.44
C THR A 95 -18.14 4.74 6.62
N LYS A 96 -18.83 5.57 5.83
CA LYS A 96 -20.31 5.68 5.85
C LYS A 96 -20.98 4.38 5.39
N ILE A 97 -20.49 3.75 4.33
CA ILE A 97 -20.97 2.44 3.88
C ILE A 97 -20.73 1.39 4.96
N LYS A 98 -19.54 1.38 5.55
CA LYS A 98 -19.19 0.48 6.65
C LYS A 98 -20.16 0.66 7.83
N GLY A 99 -20.47 1.90 8.22
CA GLY A 99 -21.44 2.21 9.27
C GLY A 99 -22.85 1.68 8.99
N GLN A 100 -23.26 1.62 7.72
CA GLN A 100 -24.57 1.06 7.33
C GLN A 100 -24.63 -0.47 7.37
N TYR A 101 -23.57 -1.15 6.92
CA TYR A 101 -23.58 -2.60 6.70
C TYR A 101 -22.86 -3.39 7.79
N ASP A 102 -21.95 -2.76 8.52
CA ASP A 102 -21.16 -3.38 9.58
C ASP A 102 -20.83 -2.38 10.69
N ALA A 103 -21.86 -1.76 11.26
CA ALA A 103 -21.71 -0.78 12.35
C ALA A 103 -21.00 -1.35 13.59
N GLY A 104 -21.11 -2.65 13.83
CA GLY A 104 -20.40 -3.34 14.92
C GLY A 104 -18.95 -3.70 14.60
N ASN A 105 -18.47 -3.34 13.41
CA ASN A 105 -17.11 -3.64 12.94
C ASN A 105 -16.72 -5.12 13.11
N LEU A 106 -17.61 -6.03 12.72
CA LEU A 106 -17.37 -7.47 12.79
C LEU A 106 -16.22 -7.88 11.85
N PHE A 107 -16.21 -7.32 10.63
CA PHE A 107 -15.15 -7.53 9.63
C PHE A 107 -14.06 -6.46 9.78
N ARG A 108 -13.12 -6.67 10.72
CA ARG A 108 -12.10 -5.70 11.12
C ARG A 108 -10.66 -6.13 10.89
N LEU A 109 -10.45 -7.24 10.18
CA LEU A 109 -9.10 -7.74 9.91
C LEU A 109 -8.51 -7.07 8.66
N ASN A 110 -7.17 -7.09 8.56
CA ASN A 110 -6.39 -6.50 7.48
C ASN A 110 -6.57 -4.97 7.40
N SER A 111 -6.72 -4.40 6.20
CA SER A 111 -6.91 -2.96 6.00
C SER A 111 -8.32 -2.54 6.43
N ASN A 112 -8.59 -2.54 7.74
CA ASN A 112 -9.90 -2.19 8.28
C ASN A 112 -10.29 -0.76 7.91
N ILE A 113 -11.58 -0.58 7.66
CA ILE A 113 -12.24 0.72 7.58
C ILE A 113 -13.13 0.83 8.81
N ASP A 114 -12.87 1.79 9.69
CA ASP A 114 -13.71 2.01 10.84
C ASP A 114 -15.07 2.57 10.42
N PRO A 115 -16.17 2.06 10.99
CA PRO A 115 -17.50 2.59 10.70
C PRO A 115 -17.65 4.02 11.23
N ALA A 116 -18.30 4.88 10.42
CA ALA A 116 -18.61 6.26 10.82
C ALA A 116 -19.77 6.31 11.81
#